data_e364dc2d0bcf4abd514cac49700ae15b
#
_entry.id   e364dc2d0bcf4abd514cac49700ae15b
#
_cell.length_a   1.000
_cell.length_b   1.000
_cell.length_c   1.000
_cell.angle_alpha   90.00
_cell.angle_beta   90.00
_cell.angle_gamma   90.00
#
_symmetry.space_group_name_H-M   'P 1'
#
loop_
_entity.id
_entity.type
_entity.pdbx_description
1 polymer ?
#
loop_
_entity_poly.entity_id
_entity_poly.type
_entity_poly.pdbx_seq_one_letter_code
_entity_poly.pdbx_strand_id
1 'polypeptide(L)'
;MKKRNYVYGLFLILMLCFGLGTMSYAEVTVHAAAVKKQNGWVTENGKKYYYIDGQKAKGKTKIGGKTYYFNSVHGYMQTGWYKTSAGNYYYFGDDGVMRTGVQEIESVQYYFKSSGRMTQDEIVTVKGKKYYYDKEGKLYKSGWLKDSKGEYRYFYRKDGHMLTGWNSINHKKYYFEPSTGVRYTGLRTIGGKKYYFNAVHGYMQTGWFKTQAGNCYYFGDDGVMRTGKQNIDSAEYYFQSSGRRAQNTIVTIGSKKYYYDKNGKLYKGGWLDYKDGHTYYFYRKDGHMLKSCWIISKENGKTYKYYVRYNGWRAEGWLKNSKGEYRYFYSKDGHMLTGANRINKKLYYFDPSTGVRQTGLMKINGKFYYFGSNGAAYASQWVKKGGKIYYASSSGALLLGWQDIGGDRYYFSKRYGFALTGFNHINKKLYYFYESTGIMARNTWVDSTHYMGSDGVWEEGKVNQANTLAWPLKSWSYISSYFGGRDSPGGIGSTNHMGIDIAANSGTPIYAAASGTIVIRQYSSSAGYYIQISHGTLNGKALETQYMHQSKFAPGLKVGDRVSKGQLIGYVGSTGNSTGPHLHFGVKANGSYVDPLDYVTEPKH
;
A
#
# COMPACT_ATOMS: atom_id res chain seq x y z
N MET A 1 -4.83 -51.18 8.42
CA MET A 1 -4.32 -52.08 9.47
C MET A 1 -5.00 -53.42 9.39
N LYS A 2 -4.16 -54.43 9.24
CA LYS A 2 -4.26 -55.83 9.68
C LYS A 2 -5.51 -56.58 9.30
N LYS A 3 -5.41 -57.51 8.32
CA LYS A 3 -4.89 -58.88 8.50
C LYS A 3 -5.92 -59.77 9.20
N ARG A 4 -6.28 -60.86 8.70
CA ARG A 4 -5.73 -62.15 8.28
C ARG A 4 -6.83 -63.16 8.60
N ASN A 5 -7.06 -64.11 8.00
CA ASN A 5 -6.44 -65.28 7.46
C ASN A 5 -7.26 -66.54 7.76
N TYR A 6 -7.27 -67.45 6.80
CA TYR A 6 -7.07 -68.88 6.91
C TYR A 6 -8.23 -69.72 7.50
N VAL A 7 -8.48 -70.98 7.19
CA VAL A 7 -7.73 -71.99 6.43
C VAL A 7 -8.61 -73.27 6.44
N TYR A 8 -8.56 -74.02 5.37
CA TYR A 8 -8.54 -75.48 5.23
C TYR A 8 -9.35 -76.35 6.21
N GLY A 9 -9.93 -77.37 5.63
CA GLY A 9 -10.22 -78.60 6.31
C GLY A 9 -10.78 -79.70 5.39
N LEU A 10 -9.89 -80.28 4.67
CA LEU A 10 -9.96 -81.62 4.11
C LEU A 10 -10.08 -82.65 5.25
N PHE A 11 -10.89 -83.63 5.12
CA PHE A 11 -10.56 -84.99 5.59
C PHE A 11 -11.48 -86.04 4.96
N LEU A 12 -10.86 -86.88 4.35
CA LEU A 12 -10.91 -88.26 3.87
C LEU A 12 -11.13 -89.23 5.04
N ILE A 13 -11.66 -90.40 4.80
CA ILE A 13 -11.33 -91.76 5.31
C ILE A 13 -12.58 -92.62 5.14
N LEU A 14 -12.62 -93.56 4.30
CA LEU A 14 -12.00 -94.87 4.13
C LEU A 14 -12.57 -95.99 4.99
N MET A 15 -12.92 -97.06 4.27
CA MET A 15 -12.74 -98.48 4.59
C MET A 15 -13.81 -99.15 5.46
N LEU A 16 -14.14 -100.36 5.31
CA LEU A 16 -13.75 -101.70 4.73
C LEU A 16 -14.85 -102.64 5.20
N CYS A 17 -15.23 -103.66 4.75
CA CYS A 17 -14.68 -104.88 4.19
C CYS A 17 -15.73 -106.02 4.15
N PHE A 18 -15.52 -106.95 3.25
CA PHE A 18 -15.69 -108.37 3.29
C PHE A 18 -17.10 -109.06 3.25
N GLY A 19 -17.18 -109.93 2.32
CA GLY A 19 -17.91 -111.16 2.42
C GLY A 19 -18.14 -111.88 1.08
N LEU A 20 -17.35 -112.85 0.85
CA LEU A 20 -17.36 -113.85 -0.23
C LEU A 20 -18.68 -114.56 -0.29
N GLY A 21 -19.10 -114.83 -1.52
CA GLY A 21 -20.14 -115.79 -1.81
C GLY A 21 -20.38 -116.00 -3.31
N THR A 22 -19.66 -116.92 -3.88
CA THR A 22 -19.85 -117.40 -5.27
C THR A 22 -21.18 -118.08 -5.43
N MET A 23 -22.01 -117.64 -6.36
CA MET A 23 -22.98 -118.44 -7.03
C MET A 23 -23.16 -117.94 -8.48
N SER A 24 -22.80 -118.86 -9.43
CA SER A 24 -23.08 -118.78 -10.83
C SER A 24 -24.59 -118.74 -11.10
N TYR A 25 -25.06 -117.75 -11.85
CA TYR A 25 -26.34 -117.83 -12.53
C TYR A 25 -26.24 -117.18 -13.93
N ALA A 26 -26.87 -117.85 -14.84
CA ALA A 26 -26.92 -117.63 -16.26
C ALA A 26 -27.25 -116.19 -16.67
N GLU A 27 -26.55 -115.73 -17.69
CA GLU A 27 -26.88 -114.50 -18.43
C GLU A 27 -28.29 -114.65 -19.08
N VAL A 28 -29.26 -113.97 -18.57
CA VAL A 28 -30.47 -113.60 -19.32
C VAL A 28 -30.18 -112.21 -19.89
N THR A 29 -29.72 -112.14 -21.10
CA THR A 29 -29.65 -110.90 -21.89
C THR A 29 -31.07 -110.40 -22.16
N VAL A 30 -31.56 -109.57 -21.27
CA VAL A 30 -32.74 -108.77 -21.61
C VAL A 30 -32.29 -107.60 -22.47
N HIS A 31 -32.56 -107.72 -23.80
CA HIS A 31 -32.46 -106.59 -24.68
C HIS A 31 -33.53 -105.57 -24.24
N ALA A 32 -33.11 -104.61 -23.42
CA ALA A 32 -33.92 -103.41 -23.12
C ALA A 32 -33.98 -102.67 -24.48
N ALA A 33 -35.07 -102.70 -25.17
CA ALA A 33 -35.32 -101.79 -26.25
C ALA A 33 -35.13 -100.38 -25.80
N ALA A 34 -34.12 -99.65 -26.33
CA ALA A 34 -33.86 -98.27 -26.03
C ALA A 34 -35.16 -97.48 -26.35
N VAL A 35 -35.91 -97.12 -25.31
CA VAL A 35 -37.03 -96.20 -25.44
C VAL A 35 -36.44 -94.88 -25.97
N LYS A 36 -36.74 -94.56 -27.23
CA LYS A 36 -36.32 -93.32 -27.87
C LYS A 36 -36.87 -92.15 -27.08
N LYS A 37 -36.04 -91.59 -26.22
CA LYS A 37 -36.44 -90.45 -25.44
C LYS A 37 -36.92 -89.33 -26.36
N GLN A 38 -38.11 -88.79 -26.09
CA GLN A 38 -38.65 -87.66 -26.83
C GLN A 38 -37.75 -86.43 -26.64
N ASN A 39 -37.31 -85.83 -27.77
CA ASN A 39 -36.49 -84.63 -27.79
C ASN A 39 -37.08 -83.60 -28.77
N GLY A 40 -36.99 -82.30 -28.46
CA GLY A 40 -37.44 -81.22 -29.36
C GLY A 40 -38.80 -80.63 -28.98
N TRP A 41 -39.34 -79.87 -29.92
CA TRP A 41 -40.58 -79.12 -29.71
C TRP A 41 -41.80 -80.05 -29.88
N VAL A 42 -42.75 -79.92 -28.92
CA VAL A 42 -44.02 -80.65 -28.98
C VAL A 42 -45.17 -79.72 -28.61
N THR A 43 -46.30 -79.80 -29.25
CA THR A 43 -47.51 -79.08 -28.94
C THR A 43 -48.51 -80.04 -28.32
N GLU A 44 -48.94 -79.82 -27.10
CA GLU A 44 -49.92 -80.61 -26.37
C GLU A 44 -51.03 -79.69 -25.84
N ASN A 45 -52.27 -79.93 -26.15
CA ASN A 45 -53.43 -79.16 -25.73
C ASN A 45 -53.27 -77.64 -25.95
N GLY A 46 -52.78 -77.23 -27.12
CA GLY A 46 -52.55 -75.84 -27.50
C GLY A 46 -51.35 -75.19 -26.85
N LYS A 47 -50.60 -75.91 -26.01
CA LYS A 47 -49.39 -75.41 -25.32
C LYS A 47 -48.14 -76.04 -25.97
N LYS A 48 -47.07 -75.23 -26.15
CA LYS A 48 -45.76 -75.68 -26.63
C LYS A 48 -44.87 -76.10 -25.49
N TYR A 49 -44.22 -77.27 -25.67
CA TYR A 49 -43.22 -77.82 -24.73
C TYR A 49 -41.94 -78.11 -25.49
N TYR A 50 -40.84 -78.19 -24.79
CA TYR A 50 -39.56 -78.66 -25.33
C TYR A 50 -39.05 -79.81 -24.47
N TYR A 51 -38.77 -80.92 -25.07
CA TYR A 51 -38.25 -82.08 -24.37
C TYR A 51 -36.74 -82.18 -24.53
N ILE A 52 -36.03 -82.46 -23.46
CA ILE A 52 -34.62 -82.79 -23.41
C ILE A 52 -34.51 -84.12 -22.68
N ASP A 53 -33.98 -85.11 -23.38
CA ASP A 53 -33.85 -86.48 -22.88
C ASP A 53 -35.13 -87.09 -22.28
N GLY A 54 -36.24 -86.77 -22.93
CA GLY A 54 -37.55 -87.27 -22.50
C GLY A 54 -38.21 -86.47 -21.36
N GLN A 55 -37.60 -85.45 -20.89
CA GLN A 55 -38.14 -84.57 -19.84
C GLN A 55 -38.55 -83.22 -20.40
N LYS A 56 -39.67 -82.68 -19.90
CA LYS A 56 -40.09 -81.33 -20.28
C LYS A 56 -39.09 -80.29 -19.71
N ALA A 57 -38.58 -79.44 -20.58
CA ALA A 57 -37.77 -78.32 -20.19
C ALA A 57 -38.56 -77.43 -19.14
N LYS A 58 -37.89 -76.96 -18.16
CA LYS A 58 -38.44 -76.07 -17.14
C LYS A 58 -37.53 -74.88 -16.91
N GLY A 59 -38.12 -73.71 -16.59
CA GLY A 59 -37.38 -72.47 -16.37
C GLY A 59 -36.73 -71.92 -17.61
N LYS A 60 -35.64 -71.19 -17.49
CA LYS A 60 -34.91 -70.51 -18.54
C LYS A 60 -34.04 -71.53 -19.33
N THR A 61 -34.34 -71.75 -20.55
CA THR A 61 -33.72 -72.82 -21.39
C THR A 61 -33.23 -72.21 -22.72
N LYS A 62 -31.98 -72.46 -23.09
CA LYS A 62 -31.40 -72.03 -24.39
C LYS A 62 -31.55 -73.13 -25.44
N ILE A 63 -32.22 -72.84 -26.55
CA ILE A 63 -32.49 -73.78 -27.61
C ILE A 63 -32.13 -73.11 -28.95
N GLY A 64 -31.26 -73.69 -29.67
CA GLY A 64 -30.82 -73.18 -30.99
C GLY A 64 -30.32 -71.72 -30.94
N GLY A 65 -29.57 -71.38 -29.89
CA GLY A 65 -29.05 -70.01 -29.68
C GLY A 65 -30.09 -69.04 -29.13
N LYS A 66 -31.37 -69.35 -29.12
CA LYS A 66 -32.47 -68.54 -28.58
C LYS A 66 -32.81 -68.94 -27.14
N THR A 67 -33.25 -68.03 -26.32
CA THR A 67 -33.63 -68.27 -24.90
C THR A 67 -35.15 -68.30 -24.79
N TYR A 68 -35.66 -69.35 -24.19
CA TYR A 68 -37.07 -69.55 -23.87
C TYR A 68 -37.26 -69.64 -22.32
N TYR A 69 -38.46 -69.49 -21.88
CA TYR A 69 -38.82 -69.81 -20.50
C TYR A 69 -39.97 -70.77 -20.48
N PHE A 70 -39.81 -71.88 -19.80
CA PHE A 70 -40.85 -72.88 -19.63
C PHE A 70 -41.39 -72.85 -18.21
N ASN A 71 -42.71 -72.92 -18.06
CA ASN A 71 -43.33 -72.88 -16.72
C ASN A 71 -42.66 -73.92 -15.83
N SER A 72 -42.26 -73.49 -14.65
CA SER A 72 -41.47 -74.31 -13.72
C SER A 72 -42.23 -75.52 -13.14
N VAL A 73 -43.55 -75.43 -13.11
CA VAL A 73 -44.43 -76.56 -12.66
C VAL A 73 -44.82 -77.43 -13.81
N HIS A 74 -45.44 -76.85 -14.83
CA HIS A 74 -46.07 -77.60 -15.93
C HIS A 74 -45.22 -77.75 -17.17
N GLY A 75 -44.11 -76.99 -17.32
CA GLY A 75 -43.18 -77.12 -18.45
C GLY A 75 -43.67 -76.57 -19.83
N TYR A 76 -44.77 -75.82 -19.91
CA TYR A 76 -45.22 -75.17 -21.13
C TYR A 76 -44.44 -73.90 -21.43
N MET A 77 -44.20 -73.54 -22.65
CA MET A 77 -43.50 -72.36 -23.10
C MET A 77 -44.26 -71.09 -22.72
N GLN A 78 -43.52 -70.13 -22.09
CA GLN A 78 -44.02 -68.82 -21.74
C GLN A 78 -44.04 -67.93 -22.98
N THR A 79 -45.11 -67.16 -23.16
CA THR A 79 -45.21 -66.05 -24.14
C THR A 79 -45.69 -64.78 -23.35
N GLY A 80 -45.50 -63.61 -23.95
CA GLY A 80 -45.93 -62.37 -23.33
C GLY A 80 -45.07 -61.96 -22.11
N TRP A 81 -45.67 -61.17 -21.22
CA TRP A 81 -45.04 -60.67 -20.01
C TRP A 81 -44.85 -61.78 -18.98
N TYR A 82 -43.65 -61.82 -18.44
CA TYR A 82 -43.34 -62.73 -17.33
C TYR A 82 -42.67 -61.99 -16.19
N LYS A 83 -43.22 -62.08 -14.99
CA LYS A 83 -42.65 -61.49 -13.78
C LYS A 83 -42.14 -62.58 -12.83
N THR A 84 -40.88 -62.47 -12.43
CA THR A 84 -40.31 -63.39 -11.44
C THR A 84 -40.77 -63.05 -10.02
N SER A 85 -40.61 -63.98 -9.06
CA SER A 85 -40.83 -63.74 -7.64
C SER A 85 -39.96 -62.62 -7.09
N ALA A 86 -38.78 -62.38 -7.64
CA ALA A 86 -37.90 -61.28 -7.29
C ALA A 86 -38.32 -59.92 -7.94
N GLY A 87 -39.48 -59.85 -8.61
CA GLY A 87 -40.01 -58.64 -9.23
C GLY A 87 -39.43 -58.26 -10.56
N ASN A 88 -38.54 -59.06 -11.17
CA ASN A 88 -37.97 -58.80 -12.50
C ASN A 88 -38.95 -59.14 -13.60
N TYR A 89 -39.05 -58.29 -14.60
CA TYR A 89 -39.90 -58.50 -15.78
C TYR A 89 -39.09 -58.93 -16.99
N TYR A 90 -39.69 -59.87 -17.77
CA TYR A 90 -39.20 -60.39 -19.05
C TYR A 90 -40.36 -60.37 -20.06
N TYR A 91 -40.04 -60.32 -21.30
CA TYR A 91 -41.03 -60.48 -22.39
C TYR A 91 -40.60 -61.56 -23.35
N PHE A 92 -41.49 -62.47 -23.64
CA PHE A 92 -41.31 -63.53 -24.58
C PHE A 92 -42.29 -63.28 -25.72
N GLY A 93 -41.78 -63.21 -26.95
CA GLY A 93 -42.64 -62.99 -28.08
C GLY A 93 -43.65 -64.19 -28.28
N ASP A 94 -44.55 -64.08 -29.23
CA ASP A 94 -45.49 -65.19 -29.59
C ASP A 94 -44.74 -66.45 -30.06
N ASP A 95 -43.50 -66.27 -30.54
CA ASP A 95 -42.54 -67.32 -30.82
C ASP A 95 -41.90 -67.96 -29.59
N GLY A 96 -42.20 -67.45 -28.41
CA GLY A 96 -41.64 -67.84 -27.10
C GLY A 96 -40.20 -67.38 -26.88
N VAL A 97 -39.58 -66.66 -27.77
CA VAL A 97 -38.20 -66.22 -27.67
C VAL A 97 -38.13 -65.02 -26.75
N MET A 98 -37.20 -65.09 -25.75
CA MET A 98 -36.92 -63.99 -24.83
C MET A 98 -36.43 -62.75 -25.59
N ARG A 99 -37.14 -61.65 -25.43
CA ARG A 99 -36.78 -60.40 -26.07
C ARG A 99 -35.62 -59.73 -25.34
N THR A 100 -34.71 -59.09 -26.08
CA THR A 100 -33.58 -58.29 -25.61
C THR A 100 -33.48 -57.01 -26.46
N GLY A 101 -32.79 -56.00 -25.93
CA GLY A 101 -32.66 -54.71 -26.62
C GLY A 101 -33.96 -53.89 -26.57
N VAL A 102 -34.10 -52.98 -27.53
CA VAL A 102 -35.31 -52.12 -27.65
C VAL A 102 -36.44 -52.94 -28.24
N GLN A 103 -37.58 -52.95 -27.63
CA GLN A 103 -38.80 -53.60 -28.08
C GLN A 103 -39.97 -52.62 -27.99
N GLU A 104 -40.81 -52.63 -29.00
CA GLU A 104 -42.10 -51.93 -28.98
C GLU A 104 -43.21 -52.98 -28.70
N ILE A 105 -43.92 -52.81 -27.60
CA ILE A 105 -44.96 -53.70 -27.19
C ILE A 105 -46.21 -52.84 -26.91
N GLU A 106 -47.28 -53.07 -27.61
CA GLU A 106 -48.53 -52.28 -27.50
C GLU A 106 -48.30 -50.79 -27.69
N SER A 107 -47.48 -50.38 -28.67
CA SER A 107 -47.09 -49.00 -28.98
C SER A 107 -46.27 -48.29 -27.86
N VAL A 108 -45.80 -49.07 -26.89
CA VAL A 108 -44.91 -48.59 -25.81
C VAL A 108 -43.53 -49.20 -25.99
N GLN A 109 -42.50 -48.37 -25.88
CA GLN A 109 -41.12 -48.79 -26.04
C GLN A 109 -40.50 -49.19 -24.70
N TYR A 110 -39.93 -50.39 -24.65
CA TYR A 110 -39.22 -50.99 -23.53
C TYR A 110 -37.79 -51.35 -23.91
N TYR A 111 -36.92 -51.51 -22.94
CA TYR A 111 -35.57 -52.03 -23.13
C TYR A 111 -35.32 -53.23 -22.23
N PHE A 112 -34.91 -54.31 -22.86
CA PHE A 112 -34.51 -55.52 -22.16
C PHE A 112 -33.01 -55.71 -22.25
N LYS A 113 -32.34 -55.88 -21.12
CA LYS A 113 -30.89 -56.15 -21.04
C LYS A 113 -30.55 -57.44 -21.81
N SER A 114 -29.26 -57.69 -22.07
CA SER A 114 -28.82 -58.96 -22.69
C SER A 114 -29.23 -60.19 -21.87
N SER A 115 -29.46 -60.03 -20.59
CA SER A 115 -30.03 -61.06 -19.71
C SER A 115 -31.52 -61.32 -19.92
N GLY A 116 -32.21 -60.51 -20.74
CA GLY A 116 -33.64 -60.49 -20.94
C GLY A 116 -34.42 -59.71 -19.91
N ARG A 117 -33.78 -59.21 -18.82
CA ARG A 117 -34.46 -58.42 -17.77
C ARG A 117 -34.85 -57.06 -18.31
N MET A 118 -36.10 -56.67 -18.13
CA MET A 118 -36.58 -55.32 -18.42
C MET A 118 -35.85 -54.28 -17.59
N THR A 119 -35.46 -53.21 -18.22
CA THR A 119 -34.86 -52.03 -17.55
C THR A 119 -35.98 -51.20 -16.90
N GLN A 120 -35.81 -50.88 -15.64
CA GLN A 120 -36.75 -50.06 -14.87
C GLN A 120 -35.95 -49.06 -14.05
N ASP A 121 -36.43 -47.80 -13.96
CA ASP A 121 -35.82 -46.70 -13.23
C ASP A 121 -34.29 -46.55 -13.52
N GLU A 122 -33.92 -46.70 -14.78
CA GLU A 122 -32.51 -46.78 -15.18
C GLU A 122 -32.24 -46.12 -16.52
N ILE A 123 -31.04 -45.49 -16.66
CA ILE A 123 -30.55 -44.95 -17.93
C ILE A 123 -29.68 -45.99 -18.61
N VAL A 124 -30.02 -46.33 -19.85
CA VAL A 124 -29.25 -47.24 -20.69
C VAL A 124 -28.72 -46.58 -21.96
N THR A 125 -27.61 -47.09 -22.46
CA THR A 125 -27.03 -46.63 -23.74
C THR A 125 -27.44 -47.54 -24.86
N VAL A 126 -28.08 -46.99 -25.89
CA VAL A 126 -28.49 -47.71 -27.09
C VAL A 126 -27.92 -46.96 -28.31
N LYS A 127 -27.09 -47.63 -29.11
CA LYS A 127 -26.45 -47.04 -30.32
C LYS A 127 -25.83 -45.66 -30.03
N GLY A 128 -25.07 -45.53 -28.92
CA GLY A 128 -24.38 -44.32 -28.53
C GLY A 128 -25.23 -43.22 -27.90
N LYS A 129 -26.54 -43.34 -27.85
CA LYS A 129 -27.46 -42.43 -27.18
C LYS A 129 -27.96 -43.01 -25.86
N LYS A 130 -28.18 -42.17 -24.84
CA LYS A 130 -28.71 -42.58 -23.55
C LYS A 130 -30.21 -42.36 -23.48
N TYR A 131 -30.92 -43.29 -22.89
CA TYR A 131 -32.38 -43.30 -22.74
C TYR A 131 -32.74 -43.70 -21.32
N TYR A 132 -33.76 -43.08 -20.74
CA TYR A 132 -34.27 -43.45 -19.42
C TYR A 132 -35.57 -44.24 -19.59
N TYR A 133 -35.62 -45.38 -18.94
CA TYR A 133 -36.83 -46.17 -18.81
C TYR A 133 -37.35 -46.01 -17.38
N ASP A 134 -38.62 -45.61 -17.24
CA ASP A 134 -39.24 -45.28 -15.97
C ASP A 134 -39.45 -46.52 -15.09
N LYS A 135 -40.11 -46.32 -13.95
CA LYS A 135 -40.39 -47.42 -12.99
C LYS A 135 -41.24 -48.51 -13.56
N GLU A 136 -42.10 -48.22 -14.52
CA GLU A 136 -42.89 -49.14 -15.29
C GLU A 136 -42.13 -49.77 -16.46
N GLY A 137 -40.88 -49.38 -16.68
CA GLY A 137 -40.02 -49.82 -17.79
C GLY A 137 -40.29 -49.14 -19.13
N LYS A 138 -41.15 -48.12 -19.19
CA LYS A 138 -41.52 -47.38 -20.38
C LYS A 138 -40.48 -46.33 -20.75
N LEU A 139 -40.21 -46.15 -22.03
CA LEU A 139 -39.31 -45.09 -22.49
C LEU A 139 -39.86 -43.73 -22.14
N TYR A 140 -39.06 -42.95 -21.38
CA TYR A 140 -39.41 -41.59 -20.95
C TYR A 140 -39.15 -40.56 -22.06
N LYS A 141 -40.18 -39.83 -22.48
CA LYS A 141 -40.12 -38.76 -23.51
C LYS A 141 -40.69 -37.42 -23.00
N SER A 142 -40.86 -37.26 -21.70
CA SER A 142 -41.61 -36.11 -21.14
C SER A 142 -40.77 -34.87 -20.90
N GLY A 143 -39.50 -34.80 -21.34
CA GLY A 143 -38.63 -33.64 -21.21
C GLY A 143 -37.83 -33.65 -19.91
N TRP A 144 -38.15 -32.75 -18.96
CA TRP A 144 -37.41 -32.66 -17.70
C TRP A 144 -37.70 -33.83 -16.76
N LEU A 145 -36.65 -34.47 -16.28
CA LEU A 145 -36.69 -35.48 -15.23
C LEU A 145 -35.82 -35.02 -14.06
N LYS A 146 -36.39 -35.03 -12.86
CA LYS A 146 -35.68 -34.83 -11.60
C LYS A 146 -35.49 -36.18 -10.92
N ASP A 147 -34.25 -36.55 -10.61
CA ASP A 147 -33.96 -37.78 -9.90
C ASP A 147 -34.08 -37.61 -8.36
N SER A 148 -33.87 -38.70 -7.63
CA SER A 148 -33.94 -38.77 -6.17
C SER A 148 -32.86 -37.88 -5.46
N LYS A 149 -31.78 -37.51 -6.16
CA LYS A 149 -30.75 -36.61 -5.67
C LYS A 149 -31.06 -35.14 -5.93
N GLY A 150 -32.18 -34.87 -6.62
CA GLY A 150 -32.58 -33.54 -7.00
C GLY A 150 -31.93 -33.04 -8.30
N GLU A 151 -31.16 -33.88 -8.98
CA GLU A 151 -30.51 -33.58 -10.26
C GLU A 151 -31.49 -33.61 -11.40
N TYR A 152 -31.34 -32.68 -12.35
CA TYR A 152 -32.21 -32.59 -13.51
C TYR A 152 -31.50 -33.06 -14.78
N ARG A 153 -32.22 -33.86 -15.59
CA ARG A 153 -31.85 -34.26 -16.94
C ARG A 153 -33.00 -33.90 -17.90
N TYR A 154 -32.70 -33.84 -19.17
CA TYR A 154 -33.73 -33.61 -20.19
C TYR A 154 -33.69 -34.70 -21.22
N PHE A 155 -34.85 -35.31 -21.47
CA PHE A 155 -35.06 -36.33 -22.47
C PHE A 155 -35.84 -35.73 -23.63
N TYR A 156 -35.27 -35.83 -24.82
CA TYR A 156 -35.82 -35.18 -26.01
C TYR A 156 -37.21 -35.76 -26.37
N ARG A 157 -38.18 -34.89 -26.47
CA ARG A 157 -39.60 -35.31 -26.57
C ARG A 157 -39.91 -36.12 -27.81
N LYS A 158 -39.13 -36.00 -28.91
CA LYS A 158 -39.36 -36.72 -30.17
C LYS A 158 -38.96 -38.19 -30.06
N ASP A 159 -37.79 -38.50 -29.56
CA ASP A 159 -37.22 -39.84 -29.56
C ASP A 159 -36.80 -40.38 -28.17
N GLY A 160 -36.89 -39.55 -27.11
CA GLY A 160 -36.55 -39.96 -25.77
C GLY A 160 -35.06 -40.00 -25.43
N HIS A 161 -34.15 -39.55 -26.31
CA HIS A 161 -32.74 -39.57 -25.98
C HIS A 161 -32.39 -38.46 -24.95
N MET A 162 -31.47 -38.76 -24.06
CA MET A 162 -30.98 -37.84 -23.05
C MET A 162 -30.08 -36.80 -23.70
N LEU A 163 -30.37 -35.53 -23.45
CA LEU A 163 -29.52 -34.43 -23.92
C LEU A 163 -28.19 -34.36 -23.13
N THR A 164 -27.11 -34.08 -23.84
CA THR A 164 -25.77 -33.85 -23.31
C THR A 164 -25.13 -32.65 -24.01
N GLY A 165 -24.18 -32.00 -23.36
CA GLY A 165 -23.53 -30.80 -23.93
C GLY A 165 -24.47 -29.59 -24.03
N TRP A 166 -24.21 -28.72 -24.99
CA TRP A 166 -25.01 -27.52 -25.26
C TRP A 166 -26.32 -27.84 -25.94
N ASN A 167 -27.42 -27.36 -25.39
CA ASN A 167 -28.75 -27.52 -25.98
C ASN A 167 -29.62 -26.29 -25.74
N SER A 168 -30.52 -26.01 -26.67
CA SER A 168 -31.54 -24.96 -26.53
C SER A 168 -32.90 -25.62 -26.29
N ILE A 169 -33.55 -25.20 -25.21
CA ILE A 169 -34.89 -25.66 -24.84
C ILE A 169 -35.75 -24.41 -24.57
N ASN A 170 -36.83 -24.25 -25.31
CA ASN A 170 -37.72 -23.07 -25.20
C ASN A 170 -36.93 -21.74 -25.26
N HIS A 171 -36.10 -21.55 -26.27
CA HIS A 171 -35.26 -20.37 -26.53
C HIS A 171 -34.20 -20.05 -25.42
N LYS A 172 -34.04 -20.92 -24.42
CA LYS A 172 -33.00 -20.81 -23.40
C LYS A 172 -31.92 -21.84 -23.62
N LYS A 173 -30.62 -21.43 -23.47
CA LYS A 173 -29.49 -22.34 -23.56
C LYS A 173 -29.22 -23.04 -22.24
N TYR A 174 -28.93 -24.32 -22.32
CA TYR A 174 -28.56 -25.18 -21.20
C TYR A 174 -27.28 -25.94 -21.53
N TYR A 175 -26.61 -26.40 -20.51
CA TYR A 175 -25.53 -27.35 -20.68
C TYR A 175 -25.75 -28.55 -19.78
N PHE A 176 -25.64 -29.71 -20.36
CA PHE A 176 -25.78 -30.99 -19.68
C PHE A 176 -24.41 -31.68 -19.65
N GLU A 177 -24.04 -32.19 -18.48
CA GLU A 177 -22.78 -32.94 -18.33
C GLU A 177 -22.69 -34.07 -19.34
N PRO A 178 -21.64 -34.13 -20.19
CA PRO A 178 -21.55 -35.11 -21.24
C PRO A 178 -21.65 -36.56 -20.78
N SER A 179 -21.08 -36.88 -19.61
CA SER A 179 -21.06 -38.24 -19.09
C SER A 179 -22.37 -38.64 -18.41
N THR A 180 -23.03 -37.74 -17.72
CA THR A 180 -24.18 -38.04 -16.84
C THR A 180 -25.51 -37.45 -17.33
N GLY A 181 -25.47 -36.50 -18.26
CA GLY A 181 -26.64 -35.74 -18.70
C GLY A 181 -27.22 -34.81 -17.64
N VAL A 182 -26.54 -34.62 -16.53
CA VAL A 182 -26.99 -33.71 -15.45
C VAL A 182 -26.90 -32.28 -15.91
N ARG A 183 -27.98 -31.53 -15.75
CA ARG A 183 -28.06 -30.11 -16.06
C ARG A 183 -27.14 -29.31 -15.19
N TYR A 184 -26.31 -28.43 -15.76
CA TYR A 184 -25.48 -27.51 -15.00
C TYR A 184 -26.29 -26.41 -14.34
N THR A 185 -25.84 -26.04 -13.12
CA THR A 185 -26.30 -24.87 -12.38
C THR A 185 -25.08 -24.16 -11.77
N GLY A 186 -25.23 -22.88 -11.46
CA GLY A 186 -24.17 -22.07 -10.89
C GLY A 186 -23.02 -21.80 -11.87
N LEU A 187 -21.86 -21.46 -11.35
CA LEU A 187 -20.65 -21.16 -12.15
C LEU A 187 -20.00 -22.47 -12.62
N ARG A 188 -19.75 -22.57 -13.92
CA ARG A 188 -19.11 -23.73 -14.55
C ARG A 188 -18.06 -23.32 -15.57
N THR A 189 -17.04 -24.13 -15.73
CA THR A 189 -16.03 -23.96 -16.79
C THR A 189 -16.26 -25.02 -17.86
N ILE A 190 -16.44 -24.56 -19.10
CA ILE A 190 -16.67 -25.43 -20.28
C ILE A 190 -15.72 -24.98 -21.38
N GLY A 191 -14.85 -25.86 -21.83
CA GLY A 191 -13.84 -25.53 -22.85
C GLY A 191 -12.95 -24.33 -22.46
N GLY A 192 -12.52 -24.23 -21.17
CA GLY A 192 -11.70 -23.16 -20.66
C GLY A 192 -12.44 -21.83 -20.41
N LYS A 193 -13.70 -21.71 -20.81
CA LYS A 193 -14.53 -20.51 -20.63
C LYS A 193 -15.49 -20.68 -19.46
N LYS A 194 -15.73 -19.62 -18.68
CA LYS A 194 -16.63 -19.64 -17.53
C LYS A 194 -18.02 -19.17 -17.93
N TYR A 195 -19.03 -19.91 -17.51
CA TYR A 195 -20.45 -19.66 -17.71
C TYR A 195 -21.18 -19.70 -16.37
N TYR A 196 -22.24 -18.96 -16.24
CA TYR A 196 -23.15 -19.09 -15.10
C TYR A 196 -24.50 -19.63 -15.57
N PHE A 197 -24.95 -20.67 -14.91
CA PHE A 197 -26.27 -21.23 -15.14
C PHE A 197 -27.18 -20.89 -13.97
N ASN A 198 -28.39 -20.43 -14.24
CA ASN A 198 -29.33 -20.07 -13.20
C ASN A 198 -29.44 -21.19 -12.16
N ALA A 199 -29.33 -20.83 -10.88
CA ALA A 199 -29.24 -21.83 -9.80
C ALA A 199 -30.49 -22.71 -9.68
N VAL A 200 -31.66 -22.16 -10.00
CA VAL A 200 -32.95 -22.87 -9.91
C VAL A 200 -33.28 -23.55 -11.24
N HIS A 201 -33.26 -22.77 -12.31
CA HIS A 201 -33.78 -23.23 -13.62
C HIS A 201 -32.68 -23.78 -14.55
N GLY A 202 -31.40 -23.54 -14.30
CA GLY A 202 -30.26 -24.06 -15.03
C GLY A 202 -30.04 -23.50 -16.45
N TYR A 203 -30.74 -22.45 -16.86
CA TYR A 203 -30.46 -21.81 -18.16
C TYR A 203 -29.22 -20.92 -18.06
N MET A 204 -28.50 -20.79 -19.15
CA MET A 204 -27.30 -19.97 -19.27
C MET A 204 -27.64 -18.48 -19.04
N GLN A 205 -26.89 -17.84 -18.16
CA GLN A 205 -26.98 -16.40 -17.90
C GLN A 205 -26.27 -15.61 -19.01
N THR A 206 -26.90 -14.54 -19.45
CA THR A 206 -26.31 -13.48 -20.29
C THR A 206 -26.54 -12.12 -19.67
N GLY A 207 -25.79 -11.11 -20.09
CA GLY A 207 -25.91 -9.75 -19.57
C GLY A 207 -25.41 -9.60 -18.14
N TRP A 208 -25.92 -8.59 -17.46
CA TRP A 208 -25.56 -8.28 -16.07
C TRP A 208 -26.12 -9.32 -15.10
N PHE A 209 -25.26 -9.74 -14.17
CA PHE A 209 -25.62 -10.65 -13.09
C PHE A 209 -25.10 -10.15 -11.76
N LYS A 210 -25.96 -10.01 -10.77
CA LYS A 210 -25.65 -9.59 -9.41
C LYS A 210 -25.95 -10.71 -8.43
N THR A 211 -24.98 -11.08 -7.60
CA THR A 211 -25.17 -12.07 -6.53
C THR A 211 -25.87 -11.42 -5.31
N GLN A 212 -26.36 -12.25 -4.40
CA GLN A 212 -26.93 -11.78 -3.12
C GLN A 212 -25.93 -10.98 -2.29
N ALA A 213 -24.64 -11.32 -2.35
CA ALA A 213 -23.53 -10.58 -1.71
C ALA A 213 -23.20 -9.24 -2.42
N GLY A 214 -23.98 -8.83 -3.42
CA GLY A 214 -23.79 -7.56 -4.13
C GLY A 214 -22.70 -7.56 -5.19
N ASN A 215 -22.01 -8.69 -5.44
CA ASN A 215 -20.99 -8.78 -6.49
C ASN A 215 -21.64 -8.78 -7.88
N CYS A 216 -21.10 -7.99 -8.79
CA CYS A 216 -21.61 -7.87 -10.16
C CYS A 216 -20.66 -8.55 -11.15
N TYR A 217 -21.25 -9.24 -12.13
CA TYR A 217 -20.60 -9.93 -13.23
C TYR A 217 -21.29 -9.55 -14.54
N TYR A 218 -20.63 -9.77 -15.65
CA TYR A 218 -21.22 -9.63 -16.96
C TYR A 218 -20.90 -10.86 -17.82
N PHE A 219 -21.93 -11.41 -18.40
CA PHE A 219 -21.84 -12.53 -19.33
C PHE A 219 -22.25 -12.01 -20.71
N GLY A 220 -21.39 -12.18 -21.71
CA GLY A 220 -21.72 -11.76 -23.07
C GLY A 220 -22.94 -12.53 -23.62
N ASP A 221 -23.39 -12.17 -24.83
CA ASP A 221 -24.47 -12.89 -25.53
C ASP A 221 -24.12 -14.34 -25.79
N ASP A 222 -22.83 -14.65 -25.88
CA ASP A 222 -22.27 -15.99 -25.93
C ASP A 222 -22.32 -16.74 -24.59
N GLY A 223 -22.75 -16.06 -23.49
CA GLY A 223 -22.80 -16.58 -22.14
C GLY A 223 -21.45 -16.62 -21.42
N VAL A 224 -20.35 -16.21 -22.08
CA VAL A 224 -19.02 -16.25 -21.47
C VAL A 224 -18.85 -15.11 -20.48
N MET A 225 -18.38 -15.44 -19.28
CA MET A 225 -18.05 -14.47 -18.25
C MET A 225 -16.94 -13.53 -18.72
N ARG A 226 -17.21 -12.24 -18.71
CA ARG A 226 -16.24 -11.23 -19.11
C ARG A 226 -15.23 -10.95 -18.01
N THR A 227 -13.97 -10.73 -18.42
CA THR A 227 -12.85 -10.31 -17.57
C THR A 227 -12.09 -9.17 -18.26
N GLY A 228 -11.26 -8.45 -17.52
CA GLY A 228 -10.50 -7.31 -18.05
C GLY A 228 -11.40 -6.10 -18.36
N LYS A 229 -10.93 -5.23 -19.24
CA LYS A 229 -11.68 -4.07 -19.72
C LYS A 229 -12.78 -4.48 -20.68
N GLN A 230 -13.96 -3.96 -20.48
CA GLN A 230 -15.13 -4.18 -21.34
C GLN A 230 -15.88 -2.87 -21.55
N ASN A 231 -16.29 -2.61 -22.78
CA ASN A 231 -17.23 -1.54 -23.12
C ASN A 231 -18.63 -2.14 -23.20
N ILE A 232 -19.52 -1.68 -22.33
CA ILE A 232 -20.89 -2.16 -22.23
C ILE A 232 -21.79 -0.91 -22.15
N ASP A 233 -22.74 -0.79 -23.03
CA ASP A 233 -23.68 0.36 -23.10
C ASP A 233 -22.94 1.71 -23.06
N SER A 234 -21.90 1.85 -23.91
CA SER A 234 -21.06 3.07 -24.03
C SER A 234 -20.27 3.47 -22.78
N ALA A 235 -20.18 2.60 -21.76
CA ALA A 235 -19.37 2.80 -20.57
C ALA A 235 -18.28 1.74 -20.46
N GLU A 236 -17.09 2.15 -20.00
CA GLU A 236 -15.98 1.23 -19.76
C GLU A 236 -16.07 0.69 -18.33
N TYR A 237 -16.01 -0.64 -18.21
CA TYR A 237 -15.97 -1.40 -16.97
C TYR A 237 -14.70 -2.24 -16.91
N TYR A 238 -14.32 -2.65 -15.70
CA TYR A 238 -13.25 -3.62 -15.50
C TYR A 238 -13.74 -4.79 -14.65
N PHE A 239 -13.51 -5.98 -15.14
CA PHE A 239 -13.80 -7.22 -14.45
C PHE A 239 -12.48 -7.89 -14.06
N GLN A 240 -12.33 -8.21 -12.80
CA GLN A 240 -11.18 -8.94 -12.29
C GLN A 240 -11.06 -10.32 -12.96
N SER A 241 -9.93 -11.02 -12.77
CA SER A 241 -9.75 -12.41 -13.26
C SER A 241 -10.81 -13.39 -12.71
N SER A 242 -11.37 -13.06 -11.55
CA SER A 242 -12.53 -13.77 -10.98
C SER A 242 -13.85 -13.52 -11.74
N GLY A 243 -13.89 -12.56 -12.66
CA GLY A 243 -15.09 -12.04 -13.30
C GLY A 243 -15.85 -10.99 -12.52
N ARG A 244 -15.45 -10.70 -11.28
CA ARG A 244 -16.11 -9.70 -10.45
C ARG A 244 -15.82 -8.30 -10.96
N ARG A 245 -16.88 -7.49 -11.17
CA ARG A 245 -16.75 -6.09 -11.58
C ARG A 245 -16.03 -5.27 -10.50
N ALA A 246 -15.03 -4.52 -10.90
CA ALA A 246 -14.42 -3.49 -10.06
C ALA A 246 -15.43 -2.36 -9.83
N GLN A 247 -15.61 -1.96 -8.57
CA GLN A 247 -16.48 -0.85 -8.20
C GLN A 247 -15.94 -0.16 -6.94
N ASN A 248 -16.04 1.17 -6.89
CA ASN A 248 -15.52 2.01 -5.82
C ASN A 248 -14.07 1.64 -5.45
N THR A 249 -13.22 1.42 -6.48
CA THR A 249 -11.86 0.92 -6.27
C THR A 249 -10.91 1.37 -7.37
N ILE A 250 -9.65 1.52 -6.99
CA ILE A 250 -8.53 1.74 -7.92
C ILE A 250 -7.98 0.38 -8.35
N VAL A 251 -7.86 0.17 -9.65
CA VAL A 251 -7.35 -1.05 -10.27
C VAL A 251 -6.08 -0.75 -11.05
N THR A 252 -5.09 -1.61 -10.94
CA THR A 252 -3.88 -1.56 -11.77
C THR A 252 -4.08 -2.41 -13.01
N ILE A 253 -3.89 -1.81 -14.18
CA ILE A 253 -4.00 -2.49 -15.48
C ILE A 253 -2.73 -2.17 -16.28
N GLY A 254 -1.87 -3.16 -16.45
CA GLY A 254 -0.51 -2.94 -16.91
C GLY A 254 0.26 -2.04 -15.94
N SER A 255 0.89 -0.98 -16.44
CA SER A 255 1.62 0.00 -15.62
C SER A 255 0.78 1.16 -15.09
N LYS A 256 -0.51 1.24 -15.47
CA LYS A 256 -1.40 2.35 -15.15
C LYS A 256 -2.44 1.96 -14.10
N LYS A 257 -2.87 2.93 -13.30
CA LYS A 257 -3.98 2.78 -12.34
C LYS A 257 -5.21 3.52 -12.85
N TYR A 258 -6.40 2.94 -12.60
CA TYR A 258 -7.69 3.46 -13.01
C TYR A 258 -8.68 3.35 -11.86
N TYR A 259 -9.54 4.32 -11.70
CA TYR A 259 -10.62 4.24 -10.72
C TYR A 259 -11.94 3.91 -11.39
N TYR A 260 -12.63 2.92 -10.86
CA TYR A 260 -13.98 2.56 -11.24
C TYR A 260 -14.94 2.96 -10.13
N ASP A 261 -15.94 3.77 -10.46
CA ASP A 261 -16.88 4.39 -9.52
C ASP A 261 -17.80 3.38 -8.81
N LYS A 262 -18.72 3.85 -7.98
CA LYS A 262 -19.68 3.00 -7.28
C LYS A 262 -20.55 2.15 -8.22
N ASN A 263 -20.76 2.62 -9.44
CA ASN A 263 -21.50 1.89 -10.46
C ASN A 263 -20.58 1.01 -11.33
N GLY A 264 -19.27 0.97 -11.04
CA GLY A 264 -18.26 0.24 -11.78
C GLY A 264 -17.84 0.88 -13.09
N LYS A 265 -18.24 2.11 -13.38
CA LYS A 265 -17.85 2.84 -14.60
C LYS A 265 -16.48 3.48 -14.41
N LEU A 266 -15.67 3.50 -15.48
CA LEU A 266 -14.39 4.17 -15.48
C LEU A 266 -14.56 5.68 -15.21
N TYR A 267 -13.86 6.18 -14.19
CA TYR A 267 -13.83 7.59 -13.83
C TYR A 267 -12.81 8.36 -14.68
N LYS A 268 -13.27 9.45 -15.31
CA LYS A 268 -12.44 10.37 -16.11
C LYS A 268 -12.59 11.83 -15.64
N GLY A 269 -12.93 12.02 -14.36
CA GLY A 269 -13.40 13.30 -13.83
C GLY A 269 -12.34 14.26 -13.31
N GLY A 270 -11.05 13.96 -13.33
CA GLY A 270 -9.99 14.82 -12.76
C GLY A 270 -9.70 14.46 -11.29
N TRP A 271 -9.89 15.41 -10.35
CA TRP A 271 -9.65 15.17 -8.94
C TRP A 271 -10.69 14.24 -8.32
N LEU A 272 -10.23 13.32 -7.48
CA LEU A 272 -11.06 12.38 -6.72
C LEU A 272 -10.51 12.22 -5.31
N ASP A 273 -11.33 12.53 -4.31
CA ASP A 273 -11.05 12.16 -2.93
C ASP A 273 -11.40 10.68 -2.72
N TYR A 274 -10.41 9.88 -2.39
CA TYR A 274 -10.58 8.45 -2.25
C TYR A 274 -10.68 8.04 -0.79
N LYS A 275 -11.28 6.91 -0.53
CA LYS A 275 -11.57 6.36 0.81
C LYS A 275 -10.34 6.12 1.70
N ASP A 276 -9.13 6.16 1.16
CA ASP A 276 -7.87 6.07 1.90
C ASP A 276 -7.41 7.43 2.48
N GLY A 277 -8.24 8.47 2.34
CA GLY A 277 -7.95 9.82 2.82
C GLY A 277 -7.09 10.67 1.89
N HIS A 278 -6.78 10.18 0.70
CA HIS A 278 -5.96 10.89 -0.28
C HIS A 278 -6.75 11.32 -1.51
N THR A 279 -6.34 12.44 -2.10
CA THR A 279 -6.89 12.95 -3.36
C THR A 279 -5.99 12.54 -4.51
N TYR A 280 -6.57 11.97 -5.55
CA TYR A 280 -5.91 11.54 -6.78
C TYR A 280 -6.39 12.34 -7.98
N TYR A 281 -5.61 12.36 -9.06
CA TYR A 281 -6.04 12.94 -10.32
C TYR A 281 -6.10 11.87 -11.41
N PHE A 282 -7.27 11.74 -12.01
CA PHE A 282 -7.51 10.83 -13.14
C PHE A 282 -7.60 11.63 -14.44
N TYR A 283 -6.79 11.25 -15.43
CA TYR A 283 -6.69 11.97 -16.68
C TYR A 283 -7.99 11.91 -17.48
N ARG A 284 -8.50 13.06 -17.87
CA ARG A 284 -9.85 13.18 -18.48
C ARG A 284 -9.99 12.45 -19.81
N LYS A 285 -8.89 12.24 -20.55
CA LYS A 285 -8.91 11.56 -21.85
C LYS A 285 -9.15 10.07 -21.73
N ASP A 286 -8.37 9.36 -20.93
CA ASP A 286 -8.35 7.89 -20.83
C ASP A 286 -8.59 7.34 -19.43
N GLY A 287 -8.74 8.20 -18.41
CA GLY A 287 -9.06 7.80 -17.04
C GLY A 287 -7.90 7.20 -16.24
N HIS A 288 -6.65 7.22 -16.74
CA HIS A 288 -5.54 6.73 -15.93
C HIS A 288 -5.15 7.74 -14.85
N MET A 289 -4.71 7.23 -13.70
CA MET A 289 -4.20 8.00 -12.58
C MET A 289 -2.87 8.64 -12.93
N LEU A 290 -2.78 9.95 -12.79
CA LEU A 290 -1.53 10.68 -12.97
C LEU A 290 -0.62 10.54 -11.76
N LYS A 291 0.69 10.67 -11.99
CA LYS A 291 1.74 10.68 -10.98
C LYS A 291 2.93 11.51 -11.42
N SER A 292 3.68 12.08 -10.46
CA SER A 292 4.90 12.88 -10.71
C SER A 292 4.71 13.98 -11.74
N CYS A 293 3.58 14.70 -11.70
CA CYS A 293 3.27 15.73 -12.71
C CYS A 293 2.57 16.94 -12.10
N TRP A 294 2.63 18.04 -12.85
CA TRP A 294 1.91 19.26 -12.55
C TRP A 294 0.54 19.26 -13.21
N ILE A 295 -0.46 19.72 -12.47
CA ILE A 295 -1.81 20.00 -12.97
C ILE A 295 -2.01 21.51 -12.89
N ILE A 296 -2.43 22.11 -14.00
CA ILE A 296 -2.75 23.53 -14.08
C ILE A 296 -4.26 23.63 -14.30
N SER A 297 -4.94 24.34 -13.40
CA SER A 297 -6.36 24.65 -13.51
C SER A 297 -6.56 26.16 -13.58
N LYS A 298 -7.52 26.58 -14.40
CA LYS A 298 -7.97 27.97 -14.46
C LYS A 298 -9.38 28.03 -13.89
N GLU A 299 -9.54 28.78 -12.82
CA GLU A 299 -10.82 28.94 -12.13
C GLU A 299 -11.05 30.43 -11.82
N ASN A 300 -12.17 30.99 -12.23
CA ASN A 300 -12.54 32.41 -12.02
C ASN A 300 -11.41 33.37 -12.42
N GLY A 301 -10.79 33.15 -13.60
CA GLY A 301 -9.69 33.96 -14.13
C GLY A 301 -8.34 33.80 -13.45
N LYS A 302 -8.24 33.01 -12.39
CA LYS A 302 -6.97 32.69 -11.69
C LYS A 302 -6.42 31.36 -12.13
N THR A 303 -5.10 31.28 -12.20
CA THR A 303 -4.38 30.04 -12.52
C THR A 303 -3.87 29.41 -11.24
N TYR A 304 -4.31 28.21 -10.97
CA TYR A 304 -3.84 27.39 -9.86
C TYR A 304 -2.94 26.29 -10.38
N LYS A 305 -1.85 26.00 -9.64
CA LYS A 305 -0.93 24.91 -9.92
C LYS A 305 -1.00 23.88 -8.80
N TYR A 306 -1.12 22.62 -9.17
CA TYR A 306 -1.15 21.48 -8.25
C TYR A 306 -0.04 20.51 -8.63
N TYR A 307 0.44 19.72 -7.70
CA TYR A 307 1.40 18.68 -7.99
C TYR A 307 0.87 17.32 -7.54
N VAL A 308 0.96 16.34 -8.43
CA VAL A 308 0.67 14.93 -8.11
C VAL A 308 1.98 14.24 -7.81
N ARG A 309 2.12 13.68 -6.61
CA ARG A 309 3.33 12.99 -6.13
C ARG A 309 3.55 11.68 -6.91
N TYR A 310 4.72 11.04 -6.73
CA TYR A 310 5.08 9.77 -7.36
C TYR A 310 4.11 8.62 -7.02
N ASN A 311 3.49 8.66 -5.86
CA ASN A 311 2.48 7.70 -5.41
C ASN A 311 1.06 8.01 -5.93
N GLY A 312 0.89 9.10 -6.68
CA GLY A 312 -0.39 9.55 -7.24
C GLY A 312 -1.19 10.49 -6.32
N TRP A 313 -0.72 10.78 -5.11
CA TRP A 313 -1.42 11.67 -4.18
C TRP A 313 -1.27 13.13 -4.58
N ARG A 314 -2.33 13.92 -4.43
CA ARG A 314 -2.24 15.38 -4.48
C ARG A 314 -1.24 15.85 -3.42
N ALA A 315 -0.31 16.71 -3.81
CA ALA A 315 0.61 17.30 -2.85
C ALA A 315 -0.15 18.25 -1.92
N GLU A 316 0.11 18.09 -0.63
CA GLU A 316 -0.39 18.96 0.44
C GLU A 316 0.76 19.23 1.41
N GLY A 317 0.76 20.42 2.03
CA GLY A 317 1.81 20.84 2.92
C GLY A 317 3.15 21.07 2.23
N TRP A 318 4.23 20.88 2.95
CA TRP A 318 5.58 21.09 2.45
C TRP A 318 6.01 19.97 1.50
N LEU A 319 6.60 20.35 0.38
CA LEU A 319 7.20 19.44 -0.58
C LEU A 319 8.60 19.92 -0.94
N LYS A 320 9.60 19.06 -0.75
CA LYS A 320 10.99 19.27 -1.18
C LYS A 320 11.22 18.49 -2.47
N ASN A 321 11.80 19.14 -3.47
CA ASN A 321 12.20 18.47 -4.72
C ASN A 321 13.64 17.92 -4.65
N SER A 322 14.11 17.26 -5.71
CA SER A 322 15.45 16.70 -5.81
C SER A 322 16.59 17.75 -5.78
N LYS A 323 16.27 19.01 -6.11
CA LYS A 323 17.22 20.13 -6.03
C LYS A 323 17.30 20.76 -4.65
N GLY A 324 16.55 20.25 -3.67
CA GLY A 324 16.49 20.82 -2.33
C GLY A 324 15.51 21.99 -2.17
N GLU A 325 14.81 22.38 -3.22
CA GLU A 325 13.84 23.47 -3.20
C GLU A 325 12.55 23.06 -2.52
N TYR A 326 11.99 23.96 -1.72
CA TYR A 326 10.74 23.74 -1.01
C TYR A 326 9.59 24.52 -1.65
N ARG A 327 8.42 23.89 -1.74
CA ARG A 327 7.13 24.49 -2.08
C ARG A 327 6.12 24.14 -1.01
N TYR A 328 5.06 24.91 -0.94
CA TYR A 328 3.95 24.59 -0.05
C TYR A 328 2.65 24.49 -0.84
N PHE A 329 1.93 23.44 -0.59
CA PHE A 329 0.63 23.19 -1.18
C PHE A 329 -0.43 23.34 -0.09
N TYR A 330 -1.44 24.17 -0.35
CA TYR A 330 -2.46 24.47 0.63
C TYR A 330 -3.24 23.21 1.03
N SER A 331 -3.36 22.96 2.34
CA SER A 331 -3.92 21.69 2.83
C SER A 331 -5.40 21.49 2.52
N LYS A 332 -6.13 22.57 2.29
CA LYS A 332 -7.58 22.48 2.03
C LYS A 332 -7.88 21.97 0.62
N ASP A 333 -7.18 22.45 -0.40
CA ASP A 333 -7.47 22.15 -1.80
C ASP A 333 -6.25 21.74 -2.64
N GLY A 334 -5.04 21.79 -2.07
CA GLY A 334 -3.81 21.33 -2.70
C GLY A 334 -3.20 22.31 -3.70
N HIS A 335 -3.67 23.55 -3.85
CA HIS A 335 -3.02 24.50 -4.75
C HIS A 335 -1.67 24.97 -4.20
N MET A 336 -0.71 25.20 -5.09
CA MET A 336 0.62 25.70 -4.75
C MET A 336 0.54 27.16 -4.31
N LEU A 337 1.10 27.47 -3.13
CA LEU A 337 1.21 28.84 -2.67
C LEU A 337 2.29 29.62 -3.43
N THR A 338 2.00 30.89 -3.71
CA THR A 338 2.93 31.86 -4.28
C THR A 338 2.81 33.19 -3.54
N GLY A 339 3.89 34.03 -3.57
CA GLY A 339 3.91 35.30 -2.86
C GLY A 339 4.01 35.11 -1.34
N ALA A 340 3.57 36.11 -0.59
CA ALA A 340 3.62 36.14 0.87
C ALA A 340 2.44 35.38 1.49
N ASN A 341 2.72 34.37 2.29
CA ASN A 341 1.70 33.55 2.95
C ASN A 341 2.08 33.25 4.41
N ARG A 342 1.07 33.18 5.28
CA ARG A 342 1.26 32.72 6.67
C ARG A 342 0.88 31.26 6.80
N ILE A 343 1.84 30.46 7.27
CA ILE A 343 1.67 29.03 7.56
C ILE A 343 1.99 28.83 9.04
N ASN A 344 1.06 28.30 9.81
CA ASN A 344 1.20 28.13 11.26
C ASN A 344 1.71 29.42 11.95
N LYS A 345 1.07 30.57 11.66
CA LYS A 345 1.38 31.90 12.17
C LYS A 345 2.72 32.50 11.68
N LYS A 346 3.60 31.75 11.01
CA LYS A 346 4.88 32.22 10.48
C LYS A 346 4.71 32.70 9.03
N LEU A 347 5.32 33.81 8.68
CA LEU A 347 5.32 34.36 7.33
C LEU A 347 6.38 33.67 6.48
N TYR A 348 6.00 33.25 5.28
CA TYR A 348 6.87 32.71 4.24
C TYR A 348 6.67 33.50 2.96
N TYR A 349 7.67 33.50 2.10
CA TYR A 349 7.56 34.04 0.75
C TYR A 349 7.91 32.98 -0.28
N PHE A 350 7.03 32.83 -1.24
CA PHE A 350 7.20 31.89 -2.35
C PHE A 350 7.32 32.67 -3.65
N ASP A 351 8.30 32.34 -4.46
CA ASP A 351 8.49 32.96 -5.78
C ASP A 351 7.16 32.92 -6.58
N PRO A 352 6.69 34.04 -7.10
CA PRO A 352 5.38 34.10 -7.76
C PRO A 352 5.24 33.20 -8.99
N SER A 353 6.33 32.92 -9.69
CA SER A 353 6.33 32.13 -10.92
C SER A 353 6.53 30.64 -10.67
N THR A 354 7.44 30.29 -9.76
CA THR A 354 7.90 28.92 -9.52
C THR A 354 7.32 28.29 -8.25
N GLY A 355 6.78 29.12 -7.33
CA GLY A 355 6.33 28.70 -6.01
C GLY A 355 7.45 28.25 -5.07
N VAL A 356 8.72 28.46 -5.43
CA VAL A 356 9.86 28.08 -4.60
C VAL A 356 9.95 29.00 -3.38
N ARG A 357 10.02 28.40 -2.20
CA ARG A 357 10.20 29.09 -0.93
C ARG A 357 11.51 29.88 -0.94
N GLN A 358 11.43 31.13 -0.60
CA GLN A 358 12.57 32.04 -0.58
C GLN A 358 13.19 32.11 0.83
N THR A 359 14.48 32.47 0.88
CA THR A 359 15.27 32.67 2.11
C THR A 359 16.12 33.93 1.95
N GLY A 360 16.63 34.46 3.06
CA GLY A 360 17.46 35.65 3.04
C GLY A 360 16.67 36.96 3.06
N LEU A 361 17.37 38.06 2.73
CA LEU A 361 16.82 39.41 2.73
C LEU A 361 15.97 39.66 1.47
N MET A 362 14.74 40.08 1.65
CA MET A 362 13.83 40.37 0.54
C MET A 362 13.04 41.66 0.77
N LYS A 363 12.72 42.37 -0.31
CA LYS A 363 11.81 43.51 -0.30
C LYS A 363 10.49 43.10 -0.94
N ILE A 364 9.41 43.15 -0.14
CA ILE A 364 8.06 42.73 -0.56
C ILE A 364 7.11 43.89 -0.28
N ASN A 365 6.44 44.38 -1.30
CA ASN A 365 5.49 45.52 -1.18
C ASN A 365 6.10 46.71 -0.43
N GLY A 366 7.35 47.06 -0.78
CA GLY A 366 8.07 48.19 -0.19
C GLY A 366 8.73 47.94 1.17
N LYS A 367 8.41 46.86 1.87
CA LYS A 367 8.97 46.49 3.20
C LYS A 367 10.06 45.43 3.05
N PHE A 368 11.09 45.52 3.89
CA PHE A 368 12.13 44.49 3.98
C PHE A 368 11.74 43.39 4.96
N TYR A 369 12.09 42.17 4.64
CA TYR A 369 11.93 40.99 5.50
C TYR A 369 13.21 40.16 5.42
N TYR A 370 13.55 39.46 6.47
CA TYR A 370 14.61 38.48 6.47
C TYR A 370 14.03 37.09 6.73
N PHE A 371 14.19 36.19 5.78
CA PHE A 371 13.72 34.82 5.87
C PHE A 371 14.88 33.91 6.27
N GLY A 372 14.72 33.16 7.36
CA GLY A 372 15.73 32.21 7.83
C GLY A 372 15.96 31.05 6.87
N SER A 373 16.90 30.16 7.18
CA SER A 373 17.18 28.95 6.39
C SER A 373 15.97 28.02 6.27
N ASN A 374 15.11 28.02 7.28
CA ASN A 374 13.83 27.32 7.26
C ASN A 374 12.76 28.04 6.43
N GLY A 375 13.06 29.22 5.85
CA GLY A 375 12.17 30.03 5.03
C GLY A 375 11.13 30.84 5.81
N ALA A 376 11.06 30.75 7.14
CA ALA A 376 10.21 31.61 7.92
C ALA A 376 10.83 33.00 8.09
N ALA A 377 10.02 34.05 7.98
CA ALA A 377 10.48 35.39 8.32
C ALA A 377 10.77 35.48 9.84
N TYR A 378 11.86 36.10 10.17
CA TYR A 378 12.11 36.51 11.56
C TYR A 378 11.03 37.50 12.01
N ALA A 379 10.64 37.44 13.25
CA ALA A 379 9.67 38.37 13.84
C ALA A 379 9.97 38.60 15.31
N SER A 380 9.81 39.84 15.80
CA SER A 380 10.06 40.28 17.16
C SER A 380 11.45 39.89 17.68
N GLN A 381 12.49 40.00 16.82
CA GLN A 381 13.84 39.59 17.22
C GLN A 381 14.93 40.25 16.39
N TRP A 382 16.14 40.23 16.93
CA TRP A 382 17.35 40.57 16.24
C TRP A 382 17.73 39.50 15.21
N VAL A 383 18.32 39.95 14.09
CA VAL A 383 18.81 39.07 13.02
C VAL A 383 20.24 39.52 12.67
N LYS A 384 21.23 38.70 13.02
CA LYS A 384 22.63 38.92 12.66
C LYS A 384 23.01 37.97 11.52
N LYS A 385 23.24 38.47 10.32
CA LYS A 385 23.59 37.70 9.14
C LYS A 385 24.53 38.47 8.19
N GLY A 386 25.58 37.80 7.76
CA GLY A 386 26.56 38.41 6.85
C GLY A 386 27.18 39.67 7.40
N GLY A 387 27.55 39.70 8.67
CA GLY A 387 28.11 40.87 9.33
C GLY A 387 27.14 42.04 9.47
N LYS A 388 25.85 41.85 9.18
CA LYS A 388 24.82 42.89 9.29
C LYS A 388 23.82 42.57 10.39
N ILE A 389 23.33 43.63 11.07
CA ILE A 389 22.40 43.56 12.18
C ILE A 389 21.06 44.11 11.72
N TYR A 390 19.98 43.36 11.90
CA TYR A 390 18.62 43.75 11.58
C TYR A 390 17.72 43.54 12.79
N TYR A 391 16.60 44.25 12.84
CA TYR A 391 15.54 43.94 13.78
C TYR A 391 14.23 43.73 13.05
N ALA A 392 13.65 42.57 13.24
CA ALA A 392 12.35 42.23 12.69
C ALA A 392 11.25 42.62 13.70
N SER A 393 10.30 43.43 13.27
CA SER A 393 9.10 43.80 14.04
C SER A 393 8.19 42.57 14.27
N SER A 394 7.16 42.71 15.07
CA SER A 394 6.15 41.65 15.29
C SER A 394 5.44 41.22 13.99
N SER A 395 5.35 42.09 13.02
CA SER A 395 4.80 41.75 11.69
C SER A 395 5.77 40.94 10.81
N GLY A 396 7.06 40.89 11.17
CA GLY A 396 8.17 40.34 10.42
C GLY A 396 8.88 41.35 9.52
N ALA A 397 8.35 42.57 9.36
CA ALA A 397 9.01 43.62 8.61
C ALA A 397 10.22 44.15 9.36
N LEU A 398 11.36 44.35 8.70
CA LEU A 398 12.54 44.94 9.27
C LEU A 398 12.28 46.40 9.58
N LEU A 399 12.81 46.86 10.74
CA LEU A 399 12.73 48.25 11.13
C LEU A 399 13.65 49.10 10.24
N LEU A 400 13.27 50.37 10.03
CA LEU A 400 14.01 51.34 9.24
C LEU A 400 14.11 52.68 9.99
N GLY A 401 15.18 53.42 9.73
CA GLY A 401 15.39 54.72 10.34
C GLY A 401 15.73 54.62 11.83
N TRP A 402 15.50 55.71 12.59
CA TRP A 402 15.71 55.73 14.01
C TRP A 402 14.72 54.83 14.74
N GLN A 403 15.26 54.03 15.67
CA GLN A 403 14.49 53.13 16.52
C GLN A 403 15.08 53.05 17.92
N ASP A 404 14.20 53.06 18.91
CA ASP A 404 14.55 52.80 20.31
C ASP A 404 14.07 51.39 20.68
N ILE A 405 15.00 50.51 21.00
CA ILE A 405 14.75 49.10 21.29
C ILE A 405 15.45 48.72 22.58
N GLY A 406 14.68 48.30 23.60
CA GLY A 406 15.25 47.89 24.88
C GLY A 406 15.97 48.97 25.66
N GLY A 407 15.68 50.24 25.38
CA GLY A 407 16.36 51.40 26.01
C GLY A 407 17.56 51.94 25.20
N ASP A 408 17.99 51.20 24.21
CA ASP A 408 19.08 51.56 23.30
C ASP A 408 18.56 52.14 22.00
N ARG A 409 19.32 53.05 21.40
CA ARG A 409 18.96 53.70 20.15
C ARG A 409 19.76 53.17 18.98
N TYR A 410 19.08 52.96 17.88
CA TYR A 410 19.64 52.41 16.64
C TYR A 410 19.24 53.26 15.45
N TYR A 411 19.98 53.14 14.34
CA TYR A 411 19.54 53.63 13.04
C TYR A 411 19.64 52.53 11.99
N PHE A 412 18.50 52.11 11.50
CA PHE A 412 18.45 51.12 10.45
C PHE A 412 18.41 51.79 9.08
N SER A 413 19.28 51.36 8.18
CA SER A 413 19.38 51.88 6.79
C SER A 413 18.01 51.82 6.09
N LYS A 414 17.52 53.00 5.66
CA LYS A 414 16.26 53.06 4.91
C LYS A 414 16.39 52.36 3.52
N ARG A 415 17.63 52.21 3.01
CA ARG A 415 17.90 51.58 1.69
C ARG A 415 18.10 50.06 1.83
N TYR A 416 18.63 49.58 2.92
CA TYR A 416 19.09 48.18 3.04
C TYR A 416 18.48 47.43 4.25
N GLY A 417 17.93 48.13 5.22
CA GLY A 417 17.26 47.53 6.40
C GLY A 417 18.17 47.06 7.54
N PHE A 418 19.51 47.14 7.40
CA PHE A 418 20.43 46.79 8.47
C PHE A 418 20.76 48.00 9.37
N ALA A 419 21.07 47.76 10.64
CA ALA A 419 21.55 48.76 11.57
C ALA A 419 22.88 49.31 11.09
N LEU A 420 23.05 50.61 11.10
CA LEU A 420 24.34 51.24 10.85
C LEU A 420 25.31 50.87 11.96
N THR A 421 26.59 50.72 11.58
CA THR A 421 27.70 50.48 12.49
C THR A 421 28.85 51.44 12.12
N GLY A 422 29.74 51.72 13.09
CA GLY A 422 30.81 52.68 12.90
C GLY A 422 30.33 54.13 12.80
N PHE A 423 31.14 54.98 12.24
CA PHE A 423 30.83 56.41 12.05
C PHE A 423 29.89 56.60 10.86
N ASN A 424 28.79 57.32 11.09
CA ASN A 424 27.80 57.60 10.07
C ASN A 424 27.28 59.05 10.17
N HIS A 425 27.13 59.72 9.04
CA HIS A 425 26.46 61.01 8.96
C HIS A 425 24.95 60.79 8.72
N ILE A 426 24.13 61.24 9.63
CA ILE A 426 22.67 61.23 9.50
C ILE A 426 22.19 62.66 9.65
N ASN A 427 21.54 63.21 8.62
CA ASN A 427 21.09 64.59 8.60
C ASN A 427 22.20 65.59 8.95
N LYS A 428 23.39 65.44 8.38
CA LYS A 428 24.59 66.24 8.57
C LYS A 428 25.24 66.16 9.97
N LYS A 429 24.74 65.35 10.89
CA LYS A 429 25.33 65.08 12.21
C LYS A 429 26.09 63.77 12.21
N LEU A 430 27.27 63.69 12.79
CA LEU A 430 28.06 62.49 12.94
C LEU A 430 27.65 61.70 14.18
N TYR A 431 27.38 60.42 13.99
CA TYR A 431 27.04 59.45 15.02
C TYR A 431 28.00 58.28 14.95
N TYR A 432 28.18 57.59 16.05
CA TYR A 432 28.87 56.31 16.09
C TYR A 432 27.94 55.23 16.62
N PHE A 433 27.93 54.09 15.93
CA PHE A 433 27.17 52.91 16.31
C PHE A 433 28.17 51.78 16.53
N TYR A 434 28.10 51.10 17.66
CA TYR A 434 29.02 50.01 17.96
C TYR A 434 28.91 48.89 16.91
N GLU A 435 30.08 48.42 16.40
CA GLU A 435 30.17 47.47 15.28
C GLU A 435 29.41 46.16 15.57
N SER A 436 29.42 45.69 16.78
CA SER A 436 28.85 44.43 17.18
C SER A 436 27.35 44.48 17.47
N THR A 437 26.84 45.64 17.90
CA THR A 437 25.44 45.77 18.34
C THR A 437 24.62 46.70 17.47
N GLY A 438 25.26 47.66 16.81
CA GLY A 438 24.57 48.75 16.13
C GLY A 438 23.96 49.78 17.12
N ILE A 439 24.25 49.67 18.41
CA ILE A 439 23.78 50.65 19.43
C ILE A 439 24.47 51.97 19.20
N MET A 440 23.73 53.06 19.25
CA MET A 440 24.26 54.41 19.19
C MET A 440 25.04 54.71 20.47
N ALA A 441 26.31 55.07 20.30
CA ALA A 441 27.15 55.54 21.39
C ALA A 441 26.62 56.86 21.93
N ARG A 442 26.54 57.00 23.28
CA ARG A 442 26.13 58.21 24.00
C ARG A 442 26.99 58.40 25.22
N ASN A 443 27.30 59.66 25.60
CA ASN A 443 28.07 60.03 26.79
C ASN A 443 29.38 59.24 26.92
N THR A 444 30.07 58.97 25.77
CA THR A 444 31.22 58.08 25.79
C THR A 444 32.21 58.42 24.69
N TRP A 445 33.47 58.04 24.91
CA TRP A 445 34.49 58.00 23.89
C TRP A 445 34.40 56.72 23.05
N VAL A 446 34.38 56.82 21.76
CA VAL A 446 34.38 55.69 20.82
C VAL A 446 35.77 55.39 20.27
N ASP A 447 36.63 56.40 20.32
CA ASP A 447 38.08 56.30 20.09
C ASP A 447 38.82 57.43 20.78
N SER A 448 40.09 57.65 20.48
CA SER A 448 40.93 58.71 21.12
C SER A 448 40.51 60.14 20.80
N THR A 449 39.67 60.33 19.78
CA THR A 449 39.35 61.68 19.25
C THR A 449 37.86 61.98 19.21
N HIS A 450 37.00 60.96 19.25
CA HIS A 450 35.56 61.14 19.11
C HIS A 450 34.80 60.84 20.41
N TYR A 451 34.23 61.86 21.01
CA TYR A 451 33.28 61.75 22.12
C TYR A 451 31.85 61.93 21.62
N MET A 452 31.01 60.94 21.88
CA MET A 452 29.58 61.00 21.55
C MET A 452 28.83 61.61 22.73
N GLY A 453 28.14 62.72 22.50
CA GLY A 453 27.35 63.43 23.51
C GLY A 453 26.11 62.68 23.96
N SER A 454 25.27 63.27 24.80
CA SER A 454 24.04 62.68 25.36
C SER A 454 22.99 62.37 24.29
N ASP A 455 22.99 63.11 23.18
CA ASP A 455 22.12 62.89 22.03
C ASP A 455 22.73 61.92 20.99
N GLY A 456 23.96 61.42 21.28
CA GLY A 456 24.72 60.54 20.42
C GLY A 456 25.47 61.24 19.30
N VAL A 457 25.44 62.57 19.21
CA VAL A 457 26.16 63.35 18.22
C VAL A 457 27.60 63.54 18.67
N TRP A 458 28.54 63.48 17.73
CA TRP A 458 29.93 63.81 18.00
C TRP A 458 30.08 65.26 18.50
N GLU A 459 30.74 65.41 19.67
CA GLU A 459 31.11 66.67 20.22
C GLU A 459 32.56 67.04 19.85
N GLU A 460 32.72 67.89 18.84
CA GLU A 460 34.02 68.30 18.33
C GLU A 460 34.84 69.01 19.40
N GLY A 461 36.17 68.72 19.53
CA GLY A 461 37.10 69.38 20.43
C GLY A 461 37.25 68.75 21.81
N LYS A 462 36.50 67.75 22.23
CA LYS A 462 36.77 66.98 23.44
C LYS A 462 38.02 66.11 23.32
N VAL A 463 38.80 65.92 24.38
CA VAL A 463 40.02 65.11 24.46
C VAL A 463 39.84 63.87 25.31
N ASN A 464 40.27 62.70 24.87
CA ASN A 464 40.06 61.38 25.52
C ASN A 464 41.31 60.88 26.27
N GLN A 465 41.08 60.21 27.40
CA GLN A 465 42.18 59.73 28.27
C GLN A 465 42.26 58.21 28.49
N ALA A 466 41.63 57.28 27.79
CA ALA A 466 41.91 55.83 27.97
C ALA A 466 41.26 54.83 27.01
N ASN A 467 42.04 53.90 26.47
CA ASN A 467 41.67 52.58 26.01
C ASN A 467 41.72 51.59 27.18
N THR A 468 40.60 50.92 27.51
CA THR A 468 40.48 50.17 28.76
C THR A 468 41.02 48.74 28.68
N LEU A 469 40.69 47.97 27.61
CA LEU A 469 41.13 46.60 27.40
C LEU A 469 41.91 46.45 26.08
N ALA A 470 42.85 45.50 26.02
CA ALA A 470 43.56 45.14 24.78
C ALA A 470 42.85 44.00 24.06
N TRP A 471 42.99 43.95 22.73
CA TRP A 471 42.55 42.81 21.92
C TRP A 471 43.32 41.57 22.37
N PRO A 472 42.63 40.39 22.55
CA PRO A 472 43.25 39.24 23.21
C PRO A 472 44.11 38.34 22.29
N LEU A 473 44.11 38.56 20.98
CA LEU A 473 44.88 37.77 20.00
C LEU A 473 45.79 38.67 19.16
N LYS A 474 47.00 38.19 18.85
CA LYS A 474 47.93 38.88 17.94
C LYS A 474 47.76 38.39 16.47
N SER A 475 47.18 37.21 16.30
CA SER A 475 46.87 36.62 14.97
C SER A 475 45.47 36.01 15.06
N TRP A 476 44.64 36.34 14.10
CA TRP A 476 43.23 35.93 14.04
C TRP A 476 42.71 36.14 12.61
N SER A 477 41.54 35.58 12.25
CA SER A 477 41.01 35.68 10.88
C SER A 477 39.83 36.64 10.78
N TYR A 478 38.78 36.47 11.60
CA TYR A 478 37.59 37.31 11.60
C TYR A 478 36.77 37.02 12.86
N ILE A 479 35.82 37.89 13.18
CA ILE A 479 34.81 37.61 14.25
C ILE A 479 33.74 36.73 13.62
N SER A 480 33.71 35.44 13.98
CA SER A 480 32.79 34.46 13.46
C SER A 480 31.39 34.56 14.06
N SER A 481 31.27 35.16 15.26
CA SER A 481 29.98 35.39 15.93
C SER A 481 30.08 36.59 16.87
N TYR A 482 29.08 37.44 16.79
CA TYR A 482 28.99 38.65 17.62
C TYR A 482 28.15 38.40 18.90
N PHE A 483 28.25 39.33 19.87
CA PHE A 483 27.47 39.31 21.09
C PHE A 483 25.97 39.43 20.83
N GLY A 484 25.12 38.76 21.62
CA GLY A 484 23.66 38.85 21.58
C GLY A 484 22.97 37.74 20.80
N GLY A 485 21.78 37.99 20.28
CA GLY A 485 20.95 36.98 19.63
C GLY A 485 21.53 36.44 18.33
N ARG A 486 21.60 35.12 18.19
CA ARG A 486 22.10 34.40 16.99
C ARG A 486 21.34 33.08 16.77
N ASP A 487 21.43 32.50 15.59
CA ASP A 487 21.05 31.10 15.37
C ASP A 487 22.03 30.18 16.14
N SER A 488 21.55 29.08 16.73
CA SER A 488 22.41 28.13 17.44
C SER A 488 23.44 27.53 16.48
N PRO A 489 24.75 27.76 16.68
CA PRO A 489 25.78 27.23 15.81
C PRO A 489 25.78 25.69 15.87
N GLY A 490 25.58 25.01 14.69
CA GLY A 490 25.55 23.55 14.61
C GLY A 490 24.51 22.86 15.52
N GLY A 491 23.55 23.60 16.08
CA GLY A 491 22.56 23.07 17.00
C GLY A 491 23.04 22.86 18.45
N ILE A 492 24.31 23.17 18.76
CA ILE A 492 24.94 22.95 20.07
C ILE A 492 25.27 24.25 20.85
N GLY A 493 25.26 25.39 20.17
CA GLY A 493 25.55 26.68 20.76
C GLY A 493 24.31 27.43 21.27
N SER A 494 24.50 28.38 22.23
CA SER A 494 23.42 29.24 22.71
C SER A 494 22.91 30.20 21.63
N THR A 495 21.59 30.45 21.62
CA THR A 495 20.93 31.47 20.79
C THR A 495 21.15 32.89 21.34
N ASN A 496 21.61 33.01 22.60
CA ASN A 496 22.04 34.27 23.22
C ASN A 496 23.54 34.20 23.52
N HIS A 497 24.34 34.87 22.71
CA HIS A 497 25.80 34.82 22.77
C HIS A 497 26.37 35.82 23.75
N MET A 498 27.08 35.35 24.78
CA MET A 498 27.58 36.15 25.92
C MET A 498 28.99 36.71 25.70
N GLY A 499 29.45 36.78 24.45
CA GLY A 499 30.76 37.28 24.07
C GLY A 499 30.86 37.45 22.56
N ILE A 500 32.08 37.51 22.05
CA ILE A 500 32.38 37.44 20.63
C ILE A 500 33.22 36.18 20.37
N ASP A 501 32.96 35.51 19.26
CA ASP A 501 33.78 34.38 18.80
C ASP A 501 34.78 34.88 17.76
N ILE A 502 36.06 34.81 18.10
CA ILE A 502 37.18 35.28 17.25
C ILE A 502 37.81 34.03 16.61
N ALA A 503 37.61 33.85 15.32
CA ALA A 503 38.16 32.72 14.56
C ALA A 503 39.69 32.85 14.49
N ALA A 504 40.38 31.79 14.92
CA ALA A 504 41.85 31.70 14.88
C ALA A 504 42.29 30.25 14.89
N ASN A 505 43.45 29.94 14.33
CA ASN A 505 43.98 28.57 14.28
C ASN A 505 44.19 28.03 15.70
N SER A 506 43.95 26.73 15.86
CA SER A 506 44.25 26.03 17.11
C SER A 506 45.72 26.21 17.50
N GLY A 507 46.01 26.50 18.74
CA GLY A 507 47.35 26.80 19.22
C GLY A 507 47.77 28.27 19.13
N THR A 508 46.95 29.16 18.54
CA THR A 508 47.21 30.60 18.56
C THR A 508 47.28 31.12 20.04
N PRO A 509 48.33 31.88 20.40
CA PRO A 509 48.47 32.41 21.75
C PRO A 509 47.37 33.40 22.14
N ILE A 510 46.80 33.25 23.33
CA ILE A 510 45.78 34.10 23.92
C ILE A 510 46.45 34.95 25.01
N TYR A 511 46.20 36.26 24.98
CA TYR A 511 46.79 37.22 25.91
C TYR A 511 45.74 37.89 26.80
N ALA A 512 46.08 38.19 28.03
CA ALA A 512 45.22 38.91 28.98
C ALA A 512 44.94 40.34 28.44
N ALA A 513 43.64 40.69 28.34
CA ALA A 513 43.21 42.00 27.81
C ALA A 513 43.54 43.18 28.74
N ALA A 514 43.67 42.94 30.02
CA ALA A 514 44.17 43.90 31.03
C ALA A 514 44.88 43.15 32.15
N SER A 515 45.64 43.89 32.96
CA SER A 515 46.21 43.36 34.22
C SER A 515 45.10 43.01 35.21
N GLY A 516 45.23 41.85 35.86
CA GLY A 516 44.20 41.41 36.83
C GLY A 516 44.60 40.14 37.58
N THR A 517 43.64 39.52 38.23
CA THR A 517 43.79 38.29 39.00
C THR A 517 42.96 37.17 38.34
N ILE A 518 43.53 36.00 38.12
CA ILE A 518 42.80 34.82 37.62
C ILE A 518 41.83 34.36 38.70
N VAL A 519 40.53 34.45 38.42
CA VAL A 519 39.46 34.02 39.35
C VAL A 519 38.86 32.68 38.98
N ILE A 520 38.97 32.27 37.73
CA ILE A 520 38.58 30.93 37.25
C ILE A 520 39.64 30.41 36.29
N ARG A 521 40.04 29.14 36.45
CA ARG A 521 40.88 28.38 35.54
C ARG A 521 40.48 26.90 35.64
N GLN A 522 39.63 26.46 34.74
CA GLN A 522 39.08 25.09 34.79
C GLN A 522 38.61 24.61 33.42
N TYR A 523 38.16 23.38 33.36
CA TYR A 523 37.47 22.80 32.24
C TYR A 523 35.99 22.64 32.58
N SER A 524 35.10 22.93 31.63
CA SER A 524 33.69 22.54 31.66
C SER A 524 33.24 21.97 30.32
N SER A 525 32.19 21.15 30.34
CA SER A 525 31.64 20.54 29.10
C SER A 525 31.14 21.56 28.09
N SER A 526 30.69 22.72 28.54
CA SER A 526 30.20 23.83 27.68
C SER A 526 31.31 24.78 27.23
N ALA A 527 32.12 25.32 28.15
CA ALA A 527 33.14 26.33 27.85
C ALA A 527 34.49 25.73 27.44
N GLY A 528 34.68 24.42 27.57
CA GLY A 528 36.00 23.79 27.41
C GLY A 528 36.98 24.24 28.47
N TYR A 529 38.26 24.29 28.12
CA TYR A 529 39.26 24.93 28.96
C TYR A 529 39.05 26.45 28.92
N TYR A 530 38.81 27.06 30.08
CA TYR A 530 38.60 28.50 30.13
C TYR A 530 39.26 29.19 31.36
N ILE A 531 39.61 30.44 31.14
CA ILE A 531 40.11 31.36 32.17
C ILE A 531 39.15 32.53 32.28
N GLN A 532 38.93 32.98 33.52
CA GLN A 532 38.30 34.25 33.82
C GLN A 532 39.26 35.08 34.66
N ILE A 533 39.43 36.37 34.29
CA ILE A 533 40.32 37.31 34.94
C ILE A 533 39.47 38.45 35.48
N SER A 534 39.61 38.76 36.78
CA SER A 534 39.06 39.97 37.39
C SER A 534 40.07 41.08 37.30
N HIS A 535 39.67 42.22 36.74
CA HIS A 535 40.52 43.39 36.51
C HIS A 535 40.33 44.48 37.59
N GLY A 536 39.46 44.21 38.61
CA GLY A 536 39.06 45.23 39.57
C GLY A 536 38.18 46.30 38.91
N THR A 537 38.20 47.48 39.43
CA THR A 537 37.41 48.61 38.92
C THR A 537 38.21 49.36 37.88
N LEU A 538 37.76 49.32 36.64
CA LEU A 538 38.29 50.08 35.51
C LEU A 538 37.20 51.02 35.00
N ASN A 539 37.47 52.29 34.88
CA ASN A 539 36.50 53.31 34.44
C ASN A 539 35.14 53.25 35.19
N GLY A 540 35.18 53.04 36.53
CA GLY A 540 33.99 52.98 37.39
C GLY A 540 33.16 51.70 37.30
N LYS A 541 33.60 50.69 36.56
CA LYS A 541 32.93 49.38 36.44
C LYS A 541 33.86 48.29 36.94
N ALA A 542 33.35 47.35 37.73
CA ALA A 542 34.05 46.10 38.02
C ALA A 542 34.06 45.24 36.71
N LEU A 543 35.27 45.05 36.13
CA LEU A 543 35.44 44.36 34.85
C LEU A 543 36.05 42.96 35.05
N GLU A 544 35.51 42.02 34.33
CA GLU A 544 36.07 40.68 34.21
C GLU A 544 36.10 40.29 32.72
N THR A 545 37.11 39.49 32.32
CA THR A 545 37.18 38.92 30.98
C THR A 545 37.22 37.41 31.04
N GLN A 546 36.58 36.78 30.05
CA GLN A 546 36.53 35.32 29.90
C GLN A 546 37.15 34.90 28.57
N TYR A 547 37.91 33.81 28.59
CA TYR A 547 38.64 33.25 27.47
C TYR A 547 38.34 31.77 27.42
N MET A 548 37.41 31.33 26.53
CA MET A 548 36.90 29.95 26.47
C MET A 548 37.42 29.19 25.24
N HIS A 549 37.07 27.91 25.20
CA HIS A 549 37.38 26.94 24.14
C HIS A 549 38.87 26.72 23.90
N GLN A 550 39.72 27.01 24.89
CA GLN A 550 41.17 26.86 24.77
C GLN A 550 41.58 25.43 24.52
N SER A 551 42.69 25.20 23.80
CA SER A 551 43.33 23.89 23.66
C SER A 551 44.10 23.49 24.91
N LYS A 552 44.74 24.44 25.54
CA LYS A 552 45.49 24.32 26.80
C LYS A 552 45.72 25.69 27.44
N PHE A 553 45.96 25.68 28.71
CA PHE A 553 46.41 26.88 29.46
C PHE A 553 47.89 27.15 29.24
N ALA A 554 48.31 28.40 29.40
CA ALA A 554 49.73 28.73 29.54
C ALA A 554 50.33 28.01 30.77
N PRO A 555 51.57 27.50 30.69
CA PRO A 555 52.20 26.81 31.80
C PRO A 555 52.38 27.71 33.05
N GLY A 556 52.26 27.07 34.24
CA GLY A 556 52.53 27.70 35.52
C GLY A 556 51.42 28.58 36.09
N LEU A 557 50.37 28.92 35.32
CA LEU A 557 49.25 29.73 35.81
C LEU A 557 48.29 28.92 36.71
N LYS A 558 47.79 29.53 37.76
CA LYS A 558 46.77 28.99 38.68
C LYS A 558 45.78 30.09 39.14
N VAL A 559 44.66 29.68 39.68
CA VAL A 559 43.70 30.60 40.28
C VAL A 559 44.39 31.37 41.43
N GLY A 560 44.18 32.66 41.50
CA GLY A 560 44.80 33.61 42.42
C GLY A 560 46.04 34.32 41.88
N ASP A 561 46.62 33.84 40.75
CA ASP A 561 47.79 34.49 40.16
C ASP A 561 47.43 35.85 39.54
N ARG A 562 48.32 36.79 39.67
CA ARG A 562 48.24 38.08 38.98
C ARG A 562 48.86 37.97 37.61
N VAL A 563 48.14 38.46 36.61
CA VAL A 563 48.64 38.56 35.23
C VAL A 563 48.74 40.04 34.81
N SER A 564 49.70 40.33 33.97
CA SER A 564 49.85 41.67 33.35
C SER A 564 49.07 41.75 32.05
N LYS A 565 48.62 42.94 31.63
CA LYS A 565 48.07 43.20 30.30
C LYS A 565 49.02 42.68 29.23
N GLY A 566 48.58 41.89 28.28
CA GLY A 566 49.38 41.26 27.23
C GLY A 566 50.19 40.03 27.65
N GLN A 567 50.01 39.54 28.92
CA GLN A 567 50.63 38.28 29.33
C GLN A 567 49.95 37.08 28.66
N LEU A 568 50.73 36.08 28.22
CA LEU A 568 50.23 34.83 27.66
C LEU A 568 49.45 34.06 28.76
N ILE A 569 48.19 33.65 28.47
CA ILE A 569 47.33 32.97 29.40
C ILE A 569 46.83 31.61 28.89
N GLY A 570 46.94 31.33 27.59
CA GLY A 570 46.51 30.06 27.00
C GLY A 570 46.64 30.08 25.49
N TYR A 571 45.99 29.11 24.87
CA TYR A 571 46.03 28.91 23.44
C TYR A 571 44.64 28.57 22.88
N VAL A 572 44.32 29.14 21.73
CA VAL A 572 43.07 28.88 21.02
C VAL A 572 42.89 27.38 20.77
N GLY A 573 41.69 26.87 20.87
CA GLY A 573 41.29 25.51 20.63
C GLY A 573 39.86 25.40 20.15
N SER A 574 39.28 24.22 20.36
CA SER A 574 37.90 23.90 20.04
C SER A 574 37.34 22.95 21.08
N THR A 575 37.68 23.15 22.34
CA THR A 575 37.22 22.32 23.48
C THR A 575 35.88 22.78 24.01
N GLY A 576 35.09 21.86 24.57
CA GLY A 576 33.71 22.14 25.01
C GLY A 576 32.73 22.20 23.83
N ASN A 577 31.65 22.97 23.96
CA ASN A 577 30.65 23.18 22.91
C ASN A 577 31.16 24.16 21.86
N SER A 578 31.93 23.67 20.92
CA SER A 578 32.57 24.45 19.85
C SER A 578 32.44 23.73 18.51
N THR A 579 32.16 24.49 17.45
CA THR A 579 32.00 23.99 16.07
C THR A 579 33.30 24.08 15.27
N GLY A 580 34.36 24.64 15.83
CA GLY A 580 35.66 24.79 15.20
C GLY A 580 36.59 25.71 16.02
N PRO A 581 37.90 25.80 15.66
CA PRO A 581 38.87 26.58 16.41
C PRO A 581 38.54 28.08 16.46
N HIS A 582 38.28 28.60 17.66
CA HIS A 582 38.07 30.02 17.90
C HIS A 582 38.35 30.35 19.38
N LEU A 583 38.52 31.63 19.69
CA LEU A 583 38.46 32.17 21.03
C LEU A 583 37.07 32.76 21.24
N HIS A 584 36.29 32.20 22.18
CA HIS A 584 35.18 32.93 22.74
C HIS A 584 35.71 33.92 23.79
N PHE A 585 35.54 35.22 23.50
CA PHE A 585 35.97 36.32 24.37
C PHE A 585 34.74 37.01 24.96
N GLY A 586 34.53 36.85 26.25
CA GLY A 586 33.46 37.48 27.01
C GLY A 586 33.96 38.61 27.87
N VAL A 587 33.18 39.66 28.03
CA VAL A 587 33.41 40.77 29.00
C VAL A 587 32.21 40.85 29.91
N LYS A 588 32.51 40.95 31.24
CA LYS A 588 31.48 41.28 32.22
C LYS A 588 31.79 42.66 32.83
N ALA A 589 30.75 43.46 32.93
CA ALA A 589 30.80 44.73 33.62
C ALA A 589 29.77 44.71 34.78
N ASN A 590 30.22 44.95 36.02
CA ASN A 590 29.40 44.84 37.22
C ASN A 590 28.61 43.50 37.29
N GLY A 591 29.28 42.38 36.94
CA GLY A 591 28.71 41.04 36.98
C GLY A 591 27.85 40.65 35.79
N SER A 592 27.42 41.56 34.93
CA SER A 592 26.60 41.30 33.75
C SER A 592 27.43 41.25 32.47
N TYR A 593 27.13 40.28 31.58
CA TYR A 593 27.77 40.21 30.25
C TYR A 593 27.40 41.43 29.40
N VAL A 594 28.41 42.00 28.77
CA VAL A 594 28.33 43.16 27.88
C VAL A 594 29.05 42.86 26.59
N ASP A 595 28.76 43.65 25.54
CA ASP A 595 29.46 43.47 24.28
C ASP A 595 30.96 43.76 24.47
N PRO A 596 31.84 42.78 24.17
CA PRO A 596 33.28 42.99 24.29
C PRO A 596 33.80 44.17 23.48
N LEU A 597 33.17 44.47 22.31
CA LEU A 597 33.61 45.51 21.39
C LEU A 597 33.32 46.92 21.91
N ASP A 598 32.57 47.06 23.01
CA ASP A 598 32.44 48.28 23.75
C ASP A 598 33.70 48.60 24.62
N TYR A 599 34.59 47.59 24.82
CA TYR A 599 35.74 47.66 25.72
C TYR A 599 37.08 47.41 25.03
N VAL A 600 37.08 46.77 23.88
CA VAL A 600 38.26 46.55 23.08
C VAL A 600 38.08 47.15 21.69
N THR A 601 39.17 47.67 21.11
CA THR A 601 39.17 48.07 19.74
C THR A 601 39.65 46.86 18.89
N GLU A 602 38.86 46.45 17.91
CA GLU A 602 39.26 45.45 16.92
C GLU A 602 40.45 45.99 16.08
N PRO A 603 41.61 45.30 16.09
CA PRO A 603 42.73 45.75 15.31
C PRO A 603 42.42 45.68 13.80
N LYS A 604 42.89 46.63 13.03
CA LYS A 604 42.82 46.52 11.55
C LYS A 604 43.75 45.39 11.09
N HIS A 605 43.23 44.55 10.19
CA HIS A 605 44.02 43.53 9.52
C HIS A 605 45.06 44.16 8.57
#